data_34ad22b74817b3c3dfdf9633749adedc
#
_entry.id   34ad22b74817b3c3dfdf9633749adedc
#
_cell.length_a   1.000
_cell.length_b   1.000
_cell.length_c   1.000
_cell.angle_alpha   90.00
_cell.angle_beta   90.00
_cell.angle_gamma   90.00
#
_symmetry.space_group_name_H-M   'P 1'
#
loop_
_entity.id
_entity.type
_entity.pdbx_description
1 polymer ?
#
loop_
_entity_poly.entity_id
_entity_poly.type
_entity_poly.pdbx_seq_one_letter_code
_entity_poly.pdbx_strand_id
1 'polypeptide(L)'
;MKFESITIKNFRNFEDVKLDLSNKNIFFGLNDVGKTNFLYALRYVFDKEVRKQNLLDSDFHNKQIEKPIEIVVTIDISDVADSDCQKLRAQLKGALLSEHNKVYIKLFAEYSKTEMLALPILSWGGDINHLYEMKQRGYLYEIDYVFNVIYIDSYVDLYSLFKKNVSQLVRNEKDEDKDILAKIQNTVDDLNGHIASLSGIKEFEDKLTPEYQKFHDEGISVSIKSEIAVKGLYSNIIPVSYTHLTLPTNSLV
;
A
#
# COMPACT_ATOMS: atom_id res chain seq x y z
N MET A 1 11.53 -12.74 3.84
CA MET A 1 10.37 -12.62 4.74
C MET A 1 9.30 -13.63 4.33
N LYS A 2 8.71 -14.41 5.27
CA LYS A 2 7.74 -15.46 4.96
C LYS A 2 6.57 -15.41 5.95
N PHE A 3 5.35 -15.35 5.44
CA PHE A 3 4.15 -15.54 6.26
C PHE A 3 4.06 -17.00 6.70
N GLU A 4 3.91 -17.25 7.98
CA GLU A 4 3.91 -18.60 8.55
C GLU A 4 2.50 -19.07 8.90
N SER A 5 1.73 -18.25 9.57
CA SER A 5 0.36 -18.60 9.96
C SER A 5 -0.51 -17.38 10.23
N ILE A 6 -1.82 -17.60 10.21
CA ILE A 6 -2.82 -16.64 10.69
C ILE A 6 -3.78 -17.34 11.64
N THR A 7 -4.09 -16.68 12.74
CA THR A 7 -5.16 -17.07 13.67
C THR A 7 -6.24 -16.00 13.63
N ILE A 8 -7.49 -16.41 13.48
CA ILE A 8 -8.66 -15.53 13.40
C ILE A 8 -9.67 -15.98 14.43
N LYS A 9 -10.07 -15.08 15.35
CA LYS A 9 -11.06 -15.34 16.39
C LYS A 9 -12.20 -14.34 16.34
N ASN A 10 -13.40 -14.83 16.48
CA ASN A 10 -14.64 -14.08 16.58
C ASN A 10 -14.87 -13.09 15.42
N PHE A 11 -14.44 -13.44 14.20
CA PHE A 11 -14.56 -12.58 13.03
C PHE A 11 -15.45 -13.21 11.98
N ARG A 12 -16.60 -12.59 11.69
CA ARG A 12 -17.61 -13.01 10.68
C ARG A 12 -17.98 -14.49 10.84
N ASN A 13 -17.63 -15.35 9.86
CA ASN A 13 -17.91 -16.79 9.94
C ASN A 13 -16.82 -17.60 10.65
N PHE A 14 -15.77 -16.96 11.19
CA PHE A 14 -14.70 -17.63 11.91
C PHE A 14 -14.88 -17.47 13.42
N GLU A 15 -15.14 -18.55 14.14
CA GLU A 15 -15.19 -18.56 15.59
C GLU A 15 -13.77 -18.58 16.18
N ASP A 16 -12.99 -19.59 15.85
CA ASP A 16 -11.56 -19.73 16.20
C ASP A 16 -10.89 -20.63 15.14
N VAL A 17 -10.10 -20.04 14.27
CA VAL A 17 -9.45 -20.73 13.17
C VAL A 17 -7.98 -20.36 13.12
N LYS A 18 -7.13 -21.37 12.99
CA LYS A 18 -5.70 -21.21 12.69
C LYS A 18 -5.36 -21.87 11.38
N LEU A 19 -4.68 -21.16 10.50
CA LEU A 19 -4.24 -21.64 9.19
C LEU A 19 -2.75 -21.37 9.03
N ASP A 20 -2.03 -22.37 8.52
CA ASP A 20 -0.65 -22.21 8.09
C ASP A 20 -0.63 -21.56 6.71
N LEU A 21 0.30 -20.63 6.52
CA LEU A 21 0.47 -19.86 5.29
C LEU A 21 1.77 -20.24 4.60
N SER A 22 1.77 -20.14 3.29
CA SER A 22 2.96 -20.30 2.45
C SER A 22 3.07 -19.12 1.48
N ASN A 23 4.12 -19.09 0.66
CA ASN A 23 4.31 -18.04 -0.34
C ASN A 23 3.18 -17.98 -1.38
N LYS A 24 2.49 -19.10 -1.59
CA LYS A 24 1.31 -19.18 -2.47
C LYS A 24 0.25 -20.03 -1.78
N ASN A 25 -0.91 -19.44 -1.54
CA ASN A 25 -2.05 -20.14 -0.93
C ASN A 25 -3.22 -20.13 -1.91
N ILE A 26 -3.90 -21.25 -2.05
CA ILE A 26 -5.09 -21.38 -2.90
C ILE A 26 -6.26 -21.77 -2.00
N PHE A 27 -7.30 -20.94 -2.01
CA PHE A 27 -8.53 -21.16 -1.27
C PHE A 27 -9.65 -21.52 -2.25
N PHE A 28 -10.22 -22.69 -2.10
CA PHE A 28 -11.36 -23.15 -2.89
C PHE A 28 -12.49 -23.62 -2.00
N GLY A 29 -13.69 -23.63 -2.50
CA GLY A 29 -14.88 -24.04 -1.77
C GLY A 29 -16.14 -23.42 -2.35
N LEU A 30 -17.29 -23.81 -1.83
CA LEU A 30 -18.60 -23.25 -2.20
C LEU A 30 -18.66 -21.74 -1.89
N ASN A 31 -19.65 -21.08 -2.46
CA ASN A 31 -19.94 -19.69 -2.07
C ASN A 31 -20.34 -19.67 -0.58
N ASP A 32 -20.07 -18.56 0.08
CA ASP A 32 -20.37 -18.30 1.50
C ASP A 32 -19.62 -19.10 2.56
N VAL A 33 -18.67 -19.98 2.18
CA VAL A 33 -17.82 -20.69 3.17
C VAL A 33 -16.75 -19.82 3.82
N GLY A 34 -16.64 -18.53 3.44
CA GLY A 34 -15.75 -17.57 4.09
C GLY A 34 -14.46 -17.25 3.37
N LYS A 35 -14.26 -17.69 2.11
CA LYS A 35 -13.06 -17.35 1.34
C LYS A 35 -12.78 -15.83 1.32
N THR A 36 -13.80 -15.05 1.01
CA THR A 36 -13.71 -13.59 0.99
C THR A 36 -13.48 -13.03 2.38
N ASN A 37 -14.12 -13.58 3.42
CA ASN A 37 -13.95 -13.14 4.79
C ASN A 37 -12.52 -13.39 5.31
N PHE A 38 -11.88 -14.47 4.87
CA PHE A 38 -10.47 -14.71 5.15
C PHE A 38 -9.56 -13.64 4.55
N LEU A 39 -9.79 -13.26 3.29
CA LEU A 39 -9.05 -12.17 2.65
C LEU A 39 -9.32 -10.82 3.36
N TYR A 40 -10.55 -10.58 3.81
CA TYR A 40 -10.85 -9.38 4.59
C TYR A 40 -10.14 -9.38 5.94
N ALA A 41 -10.00 -10.53 6.63
CA ALA A 41 -9.23 -10.62 7.87
C ALA A 41 -7.77 -10.18 7.66
N LEU A 42 -7.11 -10.64 6.60
CA LEU A 42 -5.77 -10.18 6.21
C LEU A 42 -5.75 -8.69 5.86
N ARG A 43 -6.75 -8.22 5.13
CA ARG A 43 -6.84 -6.80 4.74
C ARG A 43 -7.05 -5.90 5.95
N TYR A 44 -7.81 -6.28 6.95
CA TYR A 44 -7.91 -5.49 8.19
C TYR A 44 -6.57 -5.35 8.90
N VAL A 45 -5.67 -6.32 8.79
CA VAL A 45 -4.32 -6.22 9.36
C VAL A 45 -3.40 -5.35 8.50
N PHE A 46 -3.41 -5.51 7.17
CA PHE A 46 -2.38 -4.95 6.29
C PHE A 46 -2.84 -3.85 5.34
N ASP A 47 -4.16 -3.68 5.11
CA ASP A 47 -4.70 -2.69 4.17
C ASP A 47 -5.32 -1.51 4.93
N LYS A 48 -4.64 -0.38 4.90
CA LYS A 48 -5.09 0.87 5.55
C LYS A 48 -6.46 1.33 5.09
N GLU A 49 -6.82 1.08 3.82
CA GLU A 49 -8.12 1.52 3.28
C GLU A 49 -9.29 0.71 3.88
N VAL A 50 -9.05 -0.56 4.18
CA VAL A 50 -10.03 -1.40 4.86
C VAL A 50 -10.11 -1.03 6.35
N ARG A 51 -8.98 -0.79 7.02
CA ARG A 51 -8.97 -0.38 8.43
C ARG A 51 -9.66 0.96 8.71
N LYS A 52 -9.75 1.86 7.74
CA LYS A 52 -10.55 3.08 7.88
C LYS A 52 -12.05 2.80 8.09
N GLN A 53 -12.50 1.63 7.68
CA GLN A 53 -13.85 1.17 7.93
C GLN A 53 -13.89 0.55 9.32
N ASN A 54 -14.73 1.13 10.19
CA ASN A 54 -14.94 0.58 11.52
C ASN A 54 -15.59 -0.80 11.42
N LEU A 55 -15.28 -1.65 12.38
CA LEU A 55 -15.93 -2.96 12.52
C LEU A 55 -17.31 -2.77 13.17
N LEU A 56 -18.32 -3.38 12.59
CA LEU A 56 -19.70 -3.34 13.07
C LEU A 56 -20.04 -4.64 13.81
N ASP A 57 -21.21 -4.70 14.44
CA ASP A 57 -21.74 -5.90 15.09
C ASP A 57 -21.81 -7.11 14.16
N SER A 58 -22.06 -6.85 12.86
CA SER A 58 -22.08 -7.88 11.80
C SER A 58 -20.73 -8.50 11.49
N ASP A 59 -19.63 -7.86 11.90
CA ASP A 59 -18.28 -8.39 11.71
C ASP A 59 -17.88 -9.36 12.82
N PHE A 60 -18.65 -9.40 13.94
CA PHE A 60 -18.45 -10.34 15.00
C PHE A 60 -19.13 -11.69 14.69
N HIS A 61 -18.45 -12.80 14.99
CA HIS A 61 -18.98 -14.14 14.75
C HIS A 61 -20.30 -14.35 15.49
N ASN A 62 -21.35 -14.70 14.74
CA ASN A 62 -22.71 -14.83 15.27
C ASN A 62 -23.18 -13.62 16.10
N LYS A 63 -22.65 -12.42 15.80
CA LYS A 63 -22.90 -11.18 16.55
C LYS A 63 -22.51 -11.27 18.04
N GLN A 64 -21.52 -12.09 18.39
CA GLN A 64 -21.00 -12.20 19.76
C GLN A 64 -20.12 -10.99 20.10
N ILE A 65 -20.75 -9.84 20.27
CA ILE A 65 -20.06 -8.57 20.56
C ILE A 65 -19.40 -8.51 21.94
N GLU A 66 -19.70 -9.46 22.83
CA GLU A 66 -19.12 -9.56 24.17
C GLU A 66 -17.67 -10.11 24.15
N LYS A 67 -17.28 -10.73 23.05
CA LYS A 67 -15.91 -11.21 22.84
C LYS A 67 -15.21 -10.33 21.82
N PRO A 68 -13.93 -10.00 22.01
CA PRO A 68 -13.18 -9.22 21.03
C PRO A 68 -12.95 -10.00 19.73
N ILE A 69 -12.77 -9.27 18.64
CA ILE A 69 -12.16 -9.83 17.42
C ILE A 69 -10.64 -9.84 17.64
N GLU A 70 -10.01 -10.98 17.38
CA GLU A 70 -8.56 -11.11 17.37
C GLU A 70 -8.09 -11.72 16.05
N ILE A 71 -7.15 -11.05 15.38
CA ILE A 71 -6.49 -11.59 14.20
C ILE A 71 -4.98 -11.49 14.44
N VAL A 72 -4.30 -12.64 14.44
CA VAL A 72 -2.85 -12.70 14.66
C VAL A 72 -2.18 -13.29 13.44
N VAL A 73 -1.24 -12.56 12.87
CA VAL A 73 -0.40 -13.03 11.76
C VAL A 73 1.01 -13.24 12.27
N THR A 74 1.57 -14.42 11.99
CA THR A 74 2.95 -14.79 12.33
C THR A 74 3.81 -14.73 11.07
N ILE A 75 4.93 -14.04 11.15
CA ILE A 75 5.88 -13.84 10.06
C ILE A 75 7.25 -14.34 10.50
N ASP A 76 7.85 -15.21 9.70
CA ASP A 76 9.24 -15.63 9.84
C ASP A 76 10.17 -14.61 9.21
N ILE A 77 11.13 -14.13 10.00
CA ILE A 77 12.15 -13.15 9.66
C ILE A 77 13.57 -13.70 9.91
N SER A 78 13.72 -15.01 9.93
CA SER A 78 15.00 -15.66 10.19
C SER A 78 16.07 -15.38 9.13
N ASP A 79 15.66 -15.06 7.90
CA ASP A 79 16.58 -14.70 6.82
C ASP A 79 17.08 -13.26 6.99
N VAL A 80 18.27 -13.13 7.58
CA VAL A 80 18.92 -11.83 7.84
C VAL A 80 19.41 -11.15 6.56
N ALA A 81 19.60 -11.90 5.47
CA ALA A 81 20.06 -11.36 4.20
C ALA A 81 18.89 -10.75 3.37
N ASP A 82 17.67 -11.14 3.67
CA ASP A 82 16.46 -10.61 3.00
C ASP A 82 16.23 -9.14 3.36
N SER A 83 16.18 -8.29 2.34
CA SER A 83 16.00 -6.83 2.49
C SER A 83 14.68 -6.46 3.20
N ASP A 84 13.63 -7.25 3.01
CA ASP A 84 12.33 -6.99 3.63
C ASP A 84 12.33 -7.39 5.11
N CYS A 85 13.05 -8.46 5.47
CA CYS A 85 13.32 -8.80 6.86
C CYS A 85 14.10 -7.69 7.57
N GLN A 86 15.11 -7.11 6.90
CA GLN A 86 15.88 -5.98 7.44
C GLN A 86 15.02 -4.74 7.64
N LYS A 87 14.18 -4.38 6.68
CA LYS A 87 13.24 -3.24 6.80
C LYS A 87 12.29 -3.43 7.98
N LEU A 88 11.70 -4.63 8.10
CA LEU A 88 10.78 -4.95 9.20
C LEU A 88 11.49 -4.87 10.56
N ARG A 89 12.69 -5.45 10.67
CA ARG A 89 13.52 -5.33 11.89
C ARG A 89 13.85 -3.89 12.23
N ALA A 90 14.19 -3.07 11.23
CA ALA A 90 14.52 -1.66 11.44
C ALA A 90 13.30 -0.85 11.92
N GLN A 91 12.10 -1.16 11.45
CA GLN A 91 10.86 -0.50 11.87
C GLN A 91 10.44 -0.91 13.28
N LEU A 92 10.67 -2.17 13.65
CA LEU A 92 10.35 -2.76 14.95
C LEU A 92 11.37 -2.40 16.06
N LYS A 93 12.17 -1.35 15.90
CA LYS A 93 13.19 -0.94 16.88
C LYS A 93 12.57 -0.80 18.28
N GLY A 94 13.06 -1.63 19.21
CA GLY A 94 12.59 -1.69 20.60
C GLY A 94 11.49 -2.72 20.88
N ALA A 95 10.77 -3.18 19.86
CA ALA A 95 9.76 -4.24 20.01
C ALA A 95 10.29 -5.64 19.60
N LEU A 96 11.52 -5.70 19.07
CA LEU A 96 12.15 -6.92 18.60
C LEU A 96 13.56 -7.01 19.13
N LEU A 97 13.89 -8.11 19.82
CA LEU A 97 15.26 -8.46 20.19
C LEU A 97 15.95 -9.13 19.00
N SER A 98 17.29 -9.06 18.94
CA SER A 98 18.10 -9.65 17.86
C SER A 98 17.93 -11.15 17.70
N GLU A 99 17.60 -11.84 18.79
CA GLU A 99 17.37 -13.30 18.83
C GLU A 99 16.00 -13.74 18.30
N HIS A 100 15.04 -12.81 18.13
CA HIS A 100 13.72 -13.16 17.63
C HIS A 100 13.77 -13.42 16.12
N ASN A 101 13.36 -14.62 15.72
CA ASN A 101 13.23 -15.04 14.32
C ASN A 101 11.81 -14.91 13.78
N LYS A 102 10.86 -14.53 14.64
CA LYS A 102 9.44 -14.35 14.27
C LYS A 102 8.93 -13.00 14.74
N VAL A 103 7.98 -12.48 13.99
CA VAL A 103 7.19 -11.30 14.34
C VAL A 103 5.72 -11.70 14.37
N TYR A 104 5.06 -11.30 15.42
CA TYR A 104 3.63 -11.42 15.59
C TYR A 104 2.99 -10.06 15.36
N ILE A 105 1.98 -10.01 14.51
CA ILE A 105 1.17 -8.81 14.25
C ILE A 105 -0.25 -9.15 14.67
N LYS A 106 -0.77 -8.43 15.65
CA LYS A 106 -2.10 -8.65 16.22
C LYS A 106 -3.01 -7.46 15.94
N LEU A 107 -4.16 -7.74 15.36
CA LEU A 107 -5.31 -6.84 15.37
C LEU A 107 -6.23 -7.28 16.51
N PHE A 108 -6.64 -6.31 17.32
CA PHE A 108 -7.57 -6.49 18.42
C PHE A 108 -8.69 -5.45 18.30
N ALA A 109 -9.94 -5.85 18.45
CA ALA A 109 -11.06 -4.93 18.41
C ALA A 109 -12.17 -5.36 19.38
N GLU A 110 -12.51 -4.45 20.32
CA GLU A 110 -13.64 -4.59 21.23
C GLU A 110 -14.80 -3.73 20.77
N TYR A 111 -16.00 -4.26 20.88
CA TYR A 111 -17.21 -3.53 20.51
C TYR A 111 -17.62 -2.53 21.57
N SER A 112 -17.70 -1.27 21.18
CA SER A 112 -18.23 -0.21 22.03
C SER A 112 -19.75 -0.11 21.87
N LYS A 113 -20.51 -0.44 22.90
CA LYS A 113 -21.98 -0.32 22.87
C LYS A 113 -22.46 1.13 22.76
N THR A 114 -21.64 2.07 23.21
CA THR A 114 -21.95 3.51 23.14
C THR A 114 -21.77 4.08 21.75
N GLU A 115 -20.71 3.64 21.07
CA GLU A 115 -20.38 4.10 19.70
C GLU A 115 -20.98 3.22 18.62
N MET A 116 -21.51 2.04 19.01
CA MET A 116 -22.08 1.03 18.10
C MET A 116 -21.09 0.53 17.04
N LEU A 117 -19.81 0.50 17.36
CA LEU A 117 -18.73 0.06 16.49
C LEU A 117 -17.53 -0.46 17.30
N ALA A 118 -16.58 -1.10 16.63
CA ALA A 118 -15.30 -1.46 17.18
C ALA A 118 -14.15 -0.84 16.37
N LEU A 119 -13.20 -0.22 17.06
CA LEU A 119 -12.00 0.32 16.45
C LEU A 119 -10.89 -0.72 16.53
N PRO A 120 -10.25 -1.07 15.39
CA PRO A 120 -9.13 -2.00 15.40
C PRO A 120 -7.88 -1.34 15.98
N ILE A 121 -7.26 -2.02 16.95
CA ILE A 121 -5.95 -1.66 17.51
C ILE A 121 -4.93 -2.65 16.97
N LEU A 122 -3.82 -2.16 16.45
CA LEU A 122 -2.72 -2.99 15.97
C LEU A 122 -1.57 -3.01 16.95
N SER A 123 -1.04 -4.20 17.18
CA SER A 123 0.15 -4.43 18.01
C SER A 123 1.09 -5.39 17.31
N TRP A 124 2.38 -5.29 17.59
CA TRP A 124 3.40 -6.19 17.06
C TRP A 124 4.53 -6.46 18.05
N GLY A 125 5.31 -7.50 17.80
CA GLY A 125 6.45 -7.86 18.64
C GLY A 125 7.04 -9.22 18.28
N GLY A 126 8.16 -9.54 18.91
CA GLY A 126 8.84 -10.84 18.77
C GLY A 126 8.29 -11.93 19.70
N ASP A 127 7.50 -11.55 20.72
CA ASP A 127 6.83 -12.46 21.65
C ASP A 127 5.33 -12.17 21.65
N ILE A 128 4.51 -13.20 21.40
CA ILE A 128 3.05 -13.09 21.34
C ILE A 128 2.43 -12.62 22.66
N ASN A 129 3.09 -12.87 23.79
CA ASN A 129 2.61 -12.49 25.12
C ASN A 129 3.00 -11.05 25.48
N HIS A 130 3.95 -10.45 24.75
CA HIS A 130 4.47 -9.11 24.99
C HIS A 130 4.51 -8.33 23.67
N LEU A 131 3.34 -7.88 23.20
CA LEU A 131 3.19 -7.08 22.01
C LEU A 131 3.13 -5.59 22.37
N TYR A 132 3.71 -4.78 21.53
CA TYR A 132 3.68 -3.32 21.64
C TYR A 132 2.64 -2.76 20.69
N GLU A 133 1.82 -1.86 21.18
CA GLU A 133 0.86 -1.15 20.35
C GLU A 133 1.59 -0.31 19.31
N MET A 134 1.15 -0.41 18.05
CA MET A 134 1.74 0.36 16.96
C MET A 134 1.35 1.83 17.07
N LYS A 135 2.33 2.70 16.86
CA LYS A 135 2.07 4.13 16.80
C LYS A 135 1.23 4.46 15.58
N GLN A 136 0.24 5.30 15.80
CA GLN A 136 -0.65 5.79 14.76
C GLN A 136 -0.35 7.26 14.47
N ARG A 137 -0.28 7.60 13.18
CA ARG A 137 -0.19 8.98 12.70
C ARG A 137 -1.37 9.27 11.78
N GLY A 138 -2.40 9.94 12.29
CA GLY A 138 -3.68 10.05 11.62
C GLY A 138 -4.34 8.66 11.51
N TYR A 139 -4.53 8.16 10.29
CA TYR A 139 -5.08 6.82 10.01
C TYR A 139 -4.01 5.79 9.61
N LEU A 140 -2.72 6.18 9.61
CA LEU A 140 -1.60 5.30 9.26
C LEU A 140 -0.96 4.71 10.50
N TYR A 141 -0.75 3.41 10.46
CA TYR A 141 0.04 2.66 11.43
C TYR A 141 1.47 2.42 10.92
N GLU A 142 2.39 2.10 11.83
CA GLU A 142 3.79 1.79 11.47
C GLU A 142 3.91 0.65 10.44
N ILE A 143 2.99 -0.31 10.47
CA ILE A 143 2.93 -1.43 9.54
C ILE A 143 2.70 -0.98 8.07
N ASP A 144 2.02 0.14 7.84
CA ASP A 144 1.71 0.64 6.50
C ASP A 144 2.93 1.18 5.74
N TYR A 145 4.04 1.37 6.45
CA TYR A 145 5.33 1.72 5.83
C TYR A 145 6.14 0.50 5.39
N VAL A 146 5.77 -0.69 5.86
CA VAL A 146 6.47 -1.96 5.58
C VAL A 146 5.69 -2.81 4.58
N PHE A 147 4.38 -2.92 4.78
CA PHE A 147 3.52 -3.80 3.97
C PHE A 147 2.64 -3.00 3.01
N ASN A 148 2.50 -3.55 1.82
CA ASN A 148 1.54 -3.08 0.84
C ASN A 148 0.68 -4.24 0.36
N VAL A 149 -0.64 -4.07 0.46
CA VAL A 149 -1.60 -5.05 -0.02
C VAL A 149 -2.16 -4.60 -1.37
N ILE A 150 -2.04 -5.45 -2.37
CA ILE A 150 -2.72 -5.30 -3.65
C ILE A 150 -3.87 -6.31 -3.67
N TYR A 151 -5.08 -5.82 -3.45
CA TYR A 151 -6.28 -6.64 -3.56
C TYR A 151 -6.86 -6.55 -4.97
N ILE A 152 -6.96 -7.70 -5.63
CA ILE A 152 -7.54 -7.82 -6.97
C ILE A 152 -8.90 -8.49 -6.82
N ASP A 153 -9.95 -7.74 -7.05
CA ASP A 153 -11.32 -8.24 -7.01
C ASP A 153 -11.63 -9.06 -8.28
N SER A 154 -12.69 -9.87 -8.26
CA SER A 154 -13.19 -10.58 -9.43
C SER A 154 -13.61 -9.63 -10.57
N TYR A 155 -14.00 -8.43 -10.24
CA TYR A 155 -14.28 -7.35 -11.20
C TYR A 155 -13.13 -6.34 -11.20
N VAL A 156 -12.10 -6.65 -11.99
CA VAL A 156 -10.86 -5.87 -11.99
C VAL A 156 -10.92 -4.72 -12.98
N ASP A 157 -10.95 -3.49 -12.49
CA ASP A 157 -10.47 -2.34 -13.25
C ASP A 157 -8.94 -2.24 -13.11
N LEU A 158 -8.22 -2.89 -14.04
CA LEU A 158 -6.75 -2.90 -14.06
C LEU A 158 -6.16 -1.49 -14.13
N TYR A 159 -6.83 -0.57 -14.81
CA TYR A 159 -6.37 0.81 -14.93
C TYR A 159 -6.39 1.53 -13.58
N SER A 160 -7.51 1.49 -12.88
CA SER A 160 -7.63 2.10 -11.54
C SER A 160 -6.72 1.44 -10.52
N LEU A 161 -6.58 0.11 -10.56
CA LEU A 161 -5.68 -0.63 -9.69
C LEU A 161 -4.23 -0.22 -9.93
N PHE A 162 -3.80 -0.15 -11.19
CA PHE A 162 -2.45 0.27 -11.55
C PHE A 162 -2.19 1.71 -11.13
N LYS A 163 -3.09 2.63 -11.47
CA LYS A 163 -2.97 4.05 -11.14
C LYS A 163 -2.84 4.30 -9.63
N LYS A 164 -3.57 3.53 -8.82
CA LYS A 164 -3.49 3.59 -7.36
C LYS A 164 -2.13 3.11 -6.82
N ASN A 165 -1.52 2.14 -7.47
CA ASN A 165 -0.30 1.49 -6.99
C ASN A 165 0.99 1.92 -7.71
N VAL A 166 0.89 2.67 -8.83
CA VAL A 166 2.05 3.06 -9.66
C VAL A 166 3.14 3.76 -8.87
N SER A 167 2.78 4.64 -7.94
CA SER A 167 3.77 5.36 -7.12
C SER A 167 4.56 4.45 -6.17
N GLN A 168 4.00 3.30 -5.80
CA GLN A 168 4.67 2.30 -4.95
C GLN A 168 5.52 1.35 -5.79
N LEU A 169 5.05 0.97 -6.98
CA LEU A 169 5.82 0.17 -7.93
C LEU A 169 7.13 0.88 -8.31
N VAL A 170 7.07 2.20 -8.47
CA VAL A 170 8.24 3.01 -8.81
C VAL A 170 9.13 3.32 -7.62
N ARG A 171 8.59 3.33 -6.38
CA ARG A 171 9.40 3.56 -5.17
C ARG A 171 10.29 2.39 -4.76
N ASN A 172 10.00 1.20 -5.23
CA ASN A 172 10.83 0.00 -5.00
C ASN A 172 12.05 -0.04 -5.94
N GLU A 173 12.69 1.12 -6.11
CA GLU A 173 13.88 1.29 -6.95
C GLU A 173 15.00 0.39 -6.43
N LYS A 174 15.52 -0.43 -7.33
CA LYS A 174 16.76 -1.17 -7.09
C LYS A 174 17.95 -0.25 -7.37
N ASP A 175 19.09 -0.53 -6.78
CA ASP A 175 20.32 0.23 -7.05
C ASP A 175 20.69 0.27 -8.54
N GLU A 176 20.29 -0.75 -9.29
CA GLU A 176 20.46 -0.87 -10.74
C GLU A 176 19.67 0.19 -11.55
N ASP A 177 18.61 0.75 -10.99
CA ASP A 177 17.76 1.73 -11.67
C ASP A 177 18.27 3.17 -11.55
N LYS A 178 19.27 3.44 -10.72
CA LYS A 178 19.78 4.80 -10.46
C LYS A 178 20.25 5.51 -11.73
N ASP A 179 21.00 4.79 -12.61
CA ASP A 179 21.49 5.34 -13.87
C ASP A 179 20.35 5.63 -14.85
N ILE A 180 19.32 4.80 -14.86
CA ILE A 180 18.13 4.98 -15.68
C ILE A 180 17.35 6.20 -15.21
N LEU A 181 17.18 6.34 -13.90
CA LEU A 181 16.47 7.47 -13.28
C LEU A 181 17.21 8.80 -13.53
N ALA A 182 18.54 8.81 -13.44
CA ALA A 182 19.34 9.97 -13.77
C ALA A 182 19.17 10.39 -15.25
N LYS A 183 19.11 9.43 -16.17
CA LYS A 183 18.83 9.69 -17.60
C LYS A 183 17.42 10.24 -17.80
N ILE A 184 16.42 9.69 -17.11
CA ILE A 184 15.05 10.19 -17.17
C ILE A 184 15.00 11.64 -16.65
N GLN A 185 15.65 11.94 -15.50
CA GLN A 185 15.70 13.28 -14.96
C GLN A 185 16.32 14.26 -15.94
N ASN A 186 17.47 13.95 -16.52
CA ASN A 186 18.14 14.80 -17.53
C ASN A 186 17.23 15.07 -18.73
N THR A 187 16.53 14.04 -19.22
CA THR A 187 15.59 14.19 -20.34
C THR A 187 14.42 15.13 -20.00
N VAL A 188 13.92 15.05 -18.77
CA VAL A 188 12.86 15.94 -18.29
C VAL A 188 13.36 17.38 -18.13
N ASP A 189 14.59 17.56 -17.66
CA ASP A 189 15.21 18.88 -17.52
C ASP A 189 15.44 19.52 -18.89
N ASP A 190 15.90 18.75 -19.90
CA ASP A 190 16.02 19.19 -21.28
C ASP A 190 14.66 19.58 -21.88
N LEU A 191 13.63 18.77 -21.64
CA LEU A 191 12.26 19.06 -22.08
C LEU A 191 11.74 20.37 -21.47
N ASN A 192 11.93 20.58 -20.18
CA ASN A 192 11.56 21.79 -19.47
C ASN A 192 12.31 23.03 -20.06
N GLY A 193 13.60 22.86 -20.39
CA GLY A 193 14.39 23.88 -21.06
C GLY A 193 13.86 24.22 -22.44
N HIS A 194 13.47 23.23 -23.24
CA HIS A 194 12.87 23.47 -24.56
C HIS A 194 11.52 24.17 -24.46
N ILE A 195 10.65 23.79 -23.50
CA ILE A 195 9.37 24.45 -23.27
C ILE A 195 9.59 25.92 -22.91
N ALA A 196 10.52 26.23 -22.00
CA ALA A 196 10.86 27.59 -21.59
C ALA A 196 11.44 28.42 -22.75
N SER A 197 12.01 27.78 -23.76
CA SER A 197 12.59 28.47 -24.93
C SER A 197 11.61 28.70 -26.09
N LEU A 198 10.35 28.26 -25.98
CA LEU A 198 9.32 28.53 -27.00
C LEU A 198 9.11 30.05 -27.18
N SER A 199 9.00 30.47 -28.45
CA SER A 199 8.85 31.89 -28.80
C SER A 199 7.67 32.55 -28.09
N GLY A 200 6.53 31.88 -28.02
CA GLY A 200 5.36 32.40 -27.32
C GLY A 200 5.56 32.64 -25.82
N ILE A 201 6.38 31.81 -25.15
CA ILE A 201 6.73 31.97 -23.75
C ILE A 201 7.65 33.17 -23.58
N LYS A 202 8.69 33.30 -24.40
CA LYS A 202 9.61 34.43 -24.39
C LYS A 202 8.89 35.76 -24.66
N GLU A 203 8.02 35.79 -25.69
CA GLU A 203 7.23 36.99 -25.99
C GLU A 203 6.32 37.37 -24.81
N PHE A 204 5.80 36.42 -24.07
CA PHE A 204 4.99 36.67 -22.90
C PHE A 204 5.85 37.22 -21.73
N GLU A 205 7.03 36.63 -21.48
CA GLU A 205 8.00 37.12 -20.50
C GLU A 205 8.44 38.57 -20.80
N ASP A 206 8.76 38.86 -22.07
CA ASP A 206 9.18 40.16 -22.54
C ASP A 206 8.08 41.23 -22.36
N LYS A 207 6.82 40.86 -22.50
CA LYS A 207 5.67 41.73 -22.28
C LYS A 207 5.35 41.88 -20.79
N LEU A 208 5.47 40.81 -20.01
CA LEU A 208 5.08 40.83 -18.60
C LEU A 208 6.11 41.51 -17.71
N THR A 209 7.40 41.36 -17.98
CA THR A 209 8.47 41.92 -17.19
C THR A 209 8.38 43.47 -17.05
N PRO A 210 8.19 44.27 -18.13
CA PRO A 210 8.05 45.70 -18.01
C PRO A 210 6.79 46.12 -17.25
N GLU A 211 5.68 45.39 -17.39
CA GLU A 211 4.45 45.68 -16.67
C GLU A 211 4.61 45.42 -15.18
N TYR A 212 5.32 44.36 -14.81
CA TYR A 212 5.59 44.00 -13.42
C TYR A 212 6.55 45.00 -12.74
N GLN A 213 7.56 45.47 -13.49
CA GLN A 213 8.52 46.49 -13.02
C GLN A 213 7.89 47.87 -12.72
N LYS A 214 6.72 48.19 -13.30
CA LYS A 214 5.97 49.39 -12.94
C LYS A 214 5.44 49.39 -11.51
N PHE A 215 5.29 48.24 -10.90
CA PHE A 215 4.73 48.08 -9.57
C PHE A 215 5.75 47.66 -8.51
N HIS A 216 6.95 47.23 -8.92
CA HIS A 216 8.04 46.77 -8.05
C HIS A 216 9.38 47.37 -8.47
N ASP A 217 10.33 47.36 -7.53
CA ASP A 217 11.66 47.97 -7.72
C ASP A 217 12.39 47.43 -8.96
N GLU A 218 13.21 48.32 -9.56
CA GLU A 218 14.06 47.99 -10.72
C GLU A 218 15.00 46.84 -10.38
N GLY A 219 14.98 45.78 -11.20
CA GLY A 219 15.85 44.59 -11.09
C GLY A 219 15.13 43.25 -11.05
N ILE A 220 13.80 43.26 -11.00
CA ILE A 220 13.02 42.01 -11.05
C ILE A 220 12.76 41.64 -12.52
N SER A 221 13.16 40.42 -12.91
CA SER A 221 12.75 39.80 -14.18
C SER A 221 11.74 38.66 -13.91
N VAL A 222 10.70 38.62 -14.70
CA VAL A 222 9.73 37.51 -14.65
C VAL A 222 10.19 36.44 -15.62
N SER A 223 10.35 35.19 -15.13
CA SER A 223 10.63 34.04 -15.98
C SER A 223 9.61 32.94 -15.72
N ILE A 224 9.15 32.30 -16.80
CA ILE A 224 8.23 31.16 -16.76
C ILE A 224 9.05 29.90 -16.89
N LYS A 225 9.03 29.07 -15.84
CA LYS A 225 9.67 27.76 -15.87
C LYS A 225 8.61 26.67 -15.94
N SER A 226 8.81 25.72 -16.84
CA SER A 226 8.05 24.48 -16.82
C SER A 226 8.64 23.57 -15.73
N GLU A 227 7.82 23.08 -14.82
CA GLU A 227 8.20 22.10 -13.80
C GLU A 227 7.46 20.77 -14.03
N ILE A 228 7.74 20.13 -15.16
CA ILE A 228 7.32 18.74 -15.33
C ILE A 228 8.22 17.93 -14.40
N ALA A 229 7.67 17.50 -13.26
CA ALA A 229 8.39 16.62 -12.35
C ALA A 229 8.34 15.17 -12.86
N VAL A 230 9.44 14.44 -12.67
CA VAL A 230 9.51 12.99 -12.99
C VAL A 230 8.34 12.22 -12.36
N LYS A 231 7.91 12.59 -11.14
CA LYS A 231 6.73 12.02 -10.49
C LYS A 231 5.44 12.19 -11.30
N GLY A 232 5.30 13.28 -12.05
CA GLY A 232 4.13 13.51 -12.93
C GLY A 232 4.09 12.59 -14.14
N LEU A 233 5.25 12.13 -14.63
CA LEU A 233 5.31 11.19 -15.74
C LEU A 233 4.71 9.83 -15.38
N TYR A 234 4.88 9.37 -14.13
CA TYR A 234 4.35 8.09 -13.69
C TYR A 234 2.82 8.06 -13.64
N SER A 235 2.18 9.22 -13.46
CA SER A 235 0.71 9.30 -13.49
C SER A 235 0.12 9.04 -14.88
N ASN A 236 0.93 9.13 -15.93
CA ASN A 236 0.54 8.94 -17.33
C ASN A 236 0.91 7.54 -17.88
N ILE A 237 1.53 6.68 -17.05
CA ILE A 237 1.80 5.29 -17.45
C ILE A 237 0.48 4.53 -17.49
N ILE A 238 0.20 3.86 -18.59
CA ILE A 238 -1.04 3.10 -18.82
C ILE A 238 -0.68 1.61 -18.89
N PRO A 239 -1.34 0.74 -18.12
CA PRO A 239 -1.17 -0.70 -18.31
C PRO A 239 -1.78 -1.12 -19.64
N VAL A 240 -1.02 -1.83 -20.45
CA VAL A 240 -1.51 -2.41 -21.70
C VAL A 240 -1.62 -3.91 -21.51
N SER A 241 -2.83 -4.46 -21.61
CA SER A 241 -3.04 -5.90 -21.62
C SER A 241 -3.12 -6.40 -23.07
N TYR A 242 -2.22 -7.29 -23.42
CA TYR A 242 -2.31 -8.02 -24.68
C TYR A 242 -3.08 -9.32 -24.42
N THR A 243 -4.34 -9.35 -24.83
CA THR A 243 -5.09 -10.60 -24.87
C THR A 243 -4.77 -11.33 -26.17
N HIS A 244 -3.83 -12.26 -26.14
CA HIS A 244 -3.79 -13.29 -27.15
C HIS A 244 -4.92 -14.30 -26.88
N LEU A 245 -6.14 -13.95 -27.24
CA LEU A 245 -7.23 -14.90 -27.40
C LEU A 245 -6.98 -15.66 -28.72
N THR A 246 -6.13 -16.68 -28.66
CA THR A 246 -6.29 -17.80 -29.57
C THR A 246 -7.50 -18.58 -29.07
N LEU A 247 -8.68 -18.25 -29.57
CA LEU A 247 -9.81 -19.16 -29.47
C LEU A 247 -9.37 -20.46 -30.14
N PRO A 248 -9.42 -21.61 -29.47
CA PRO A 248 -9.31 -22.87 -30.18
C PRO A 248 -10.54 -22.96 -31.08
N THR A 249 -10.32 -22.81 -32.37
CA THR A 249 -11.32 -23.16 -33.40
C THR A 249 -11.46 -24.69 -33.38
N ASN A 250 -12.20 -25.20 -32.46
CA ASN A 250 -12.77 -26.53 -32.60
C ASN A 250 -14.11 -26.35 -33.32
N SER A 251 -14.02 -26.20 -34.62
CA SER A 251 -15.11 -26.61 -35.50
C SER A 251 -15.16 -28.14 -35.47
N LEU A 252 -16.02 -28.68 -34.66
CA LEU A 252 -16.49 -30.05 -34.85
C LEU A 252 -17.77 -29.98 -35.70
N VAL A 253 -17.61 -30.56 -36.89
CA VAL A 253 -18.68 -31.01 -37.75
C VAL A 253 -19.47 -32.13 -37.06
#